data_130963a0a2f533ed0cd1ee7bff1cbbf1
#
_entry.id   130963a0a2f533ed0cd1ee7bff1cbbf1
#
_cell.length_a   1.000
_cell.length_b   1.000
_cell.length_c   1.000
_cell.angle_alpha   90.00
_cell.angle_beta   90.00
_cell.angle_gamma   90.00
#
_symmetry.space_group_name_H-M   'P 1'
#
loop_
_entity.id
_entity.type
_entity.pdbx_description
1 polymer ?
#
loop_
_entity_poly.entity_id
_entity_poly.type
_entity_poly.pdbx_seq_one_letter_code
_entity_poly.pdbx_strand_id
1 'polypeptide(L)'
;YKEKKPFYNDKIRHRVSLRNSTINIDDIKDFIEDKYHQESMKLLVVVNTVRKAQSIYRELKSWLDENDIEIEMNLLHSKFTVQHRSEKEDAILKDGESKCKKRVIWISTQVVEASLDIDFDYLFTELSDLSSLLQRLGRCNRKGLKSVDEFNSYVYLDIDENLLIKYSDNNAYTSGGIIYKSLYELSKAALLEWEKENNNGLFSEADKNKLIENYFTKEKIEEYDKMYSSIF
;
A
#
# COMPACT_ATOMS: atom_id res chain seq x y z
N TYR A 1 0.83 31.00 27.00
CA TYR A 1 0.64 29.81 26.16
C TYR A 1 1.88 29.67 25.29
N LYS A 2 2.79 28.72 25.61
CA LYS A 2 3.86 28.33 24.67
C LYS A 2 3.19 27.50 23.57
N GLU A 3 3.26 27.97 22.33
CA GLU A 3 2.93 27.15 21.18
C GLU A 3 3.69 25.82 21.26
N LYS A 4 2.98 24.72 21.45
CA LYS A 4 3.57 23.40 21.34
C LYS A 4 3.96 23.23 19.87
N LYS A 5 5.26 23.28 19.56
CA LYS A 5 5.75 22.85 18.25
C LYS A 5 5.14 21.46 17.97
N PRO A 6 4.51 21.27 16.81
CA PRO A 6 3.97 19.95 16.46
C PRO A 6 5.11 18.93 16.51
N PHE A 7 4.82 17.76 17.05
CA PHE A 7 5.73 16.62 17.17
C PHE A 7 5.94 15.96 15.78
N TYR A 8 6.32 16.74 14.77
CA TYR A 8 6.59 16.22 13.45
C TYR A 8 8.07 15.93 13.31
N ASN A 9 8.36 14.69 12.95
CA ASN A 9 9.66 14.36 12.42
C ASN A 9 9.70 14.93 10.99
N ASP A 10 10.43 16.01 10.77
CA ASP A 10 10.56 16.70 9.48
C ASP A 10 11.21 15.82 8.39
N LYS A 11 11.58 14.59 8.75
CA LYS A 11 12.23 13.65 7.83
C LYS A 11 11.23 13.06 6.85
N ILE A 12 11.39 13.40 5.58
CA ILE A 12 10.62 12.77 4.51
C ILE A 12 11.09 11.32 4.35
N ARG A 13 10.15 10.38 4.40
CA ARG A 13 10.41 8.94 4.34
C ARG A 13 9.93 8.29 3.05
N HIS A 14 9.01 8.95 2.35
CA HIS A 14 8.39 8.39 1.18
C HIS A 14 8.51 9.34 -0.01
N ARG A 15 8.85 8.78 -1.16
CA ARG A 15 8.64 9.39 -2.46
C ARG A 15 7.65 8.51 -3.20
N VAL A 16 6.44 9.04 -3.36
CA VAL A 16 5.26 8.29 -3.83
C VAL A 16 5.04 8.55 -5.32
N SER A 17 4.89 7.47 -6.07
CA SER A 17 4.42 7.50 -7.47
C SER A 17 2.98 7.00 -7.52
N LEU A 18 2.04 7.84 -7.93
CA LEU A 18 0.66 7.44 -8.20
C LEU A 18 0.56 6.85 -9.61
N ARG A 19 -0.14 5.73 -9.73
CA ARG A 19 -0.37 5.02 -11.00
C ARG A 19 -1.86 4.96 -11.27
N ASN A 20 -2.32 5.61 -12.33
CA ASN A 20 -3.72 5.56 -12.80
C ASN A 20 -3.97 4.25 -13.58
N SER A 21 -3.71 3.14 -12.94
CA SER A 21 -3.86 1.78 -13.45
C SER A 21 -4.08 0.80 -12.31
N THR A 22 -4.47 -0.42 -12.64
CA THR A 22 -4.43 -1.55 -11.69
C THR A 22 -3.00 -2.06 -11.55
N ILE A 23 -2.65 -2.55 -10.34
CA ILE A 23 -1.35 -3.22 -10.15
C ILE A 23 -1.26 -4.42 -11.10
N ASN A 24 -0.17 -4.50 -11.85
CA ASN A 24 0.14 -5.60 -12.74
C ASN A 24 1.53 -6.18 -12.44
N ILE A 25 1.79 -7.35 -12.98
CA ILE A 25 3.04 -8.06 -12.72
C ILE A 25 4.22 -7.47 -13.48
N ASP A 26 3.99 -6.88 -14.65
CA ASP A 26 5.07 -6.38 -15.51
C ASP A 26 5.74 -5.16 -14.87
N ASP A 27 4.97 -4.27 -14.22
CA ASP A 27 5.55 -3.18 -13.44
C ASP A 27 6.47 -3.68 -12.31
N ILE A 28 6.13 -4.84 -11.70
CA ILE A 28 6.93 -5.45 -10.64
C ILE A 28 8.20 -6.09 -11.22
N LYS A 29 8.09 -6.75 -12.39
CA LYS A 29 9.24 -7.35 -13.09
C LYS A 29 10.24 -6.27 -13.51
N ASP A 30 9.77 -5.22 -14.18
CA ASP A 30 10.60 -4.09 -14.63
C ASP A 30 11.34 -3.46 -13.44
N PHE A 31 10.63 -3.30 -12.31
CA PHE A 31 11.23 -2.80 -11.07
C PHE A 31 12.32 -3.74 -10.52
N ILE A 32 12.07 -5.06 -10.53
CA ILE A 32 13.05 -6.05 -10.07
C ILE A 32 14.29 -6.01 -10.95
N GLU A 33 14.13 -5.98 -12.27
CA GLU A 33 15.26 -5.90 -13.22
C GLU A 33 16.11 -4.66 -12.97
N ASP A 34 15.49 -3.50 -12.72
CA ASP A 34 16.19 -2.26 -12.40
C ASP A 34 16.96 -2.34 -11.06
N LYS A 35 16.39 -3.00 -10.05
CA LYS A 35 16.95 -3.04 -8.69
C LYS A 35 17.73 -4.31 -8.34
N TYR A 36 17.68 -5.34 -9.18
CA TYR A 36 18.29 -6.65 -8.90
C TYR A 36 19.78 -6.59 -8.56
N HIS A 37 20.50 -5.61 -9.12
CA HIS A 37 21.93 -5.46 -8.89
C HIS A 37 22.29 -4.86 -7.53
N GLN A 38 21.32 -4.38 -6.76
CA GLN A 38 21.56 -3.87 -5.42
C GLN A 38 21.98 -5.00 -4.46
N GLU A 39 22.84 -4.70 -3.50
CA GLU A 39 23.28 -5.66 -2.46
C GLU A 39 22.11 -6.22 -1.67
N SER A 40 21.10 -5.38 -1.41
CA SER A 40 19.87 -5.78 -0.74
C SER A 40 18.67 -5.07 -1.35
N MET A 41 17.52 -5.76 -1.43
CA MET A 41 16.26 -5.22 -1.91
C MET A 41 15.11 -5.89 -1.17
N LYS A 42 14.42 -5.15 -0.33
CA LYS A 42 13.23 -5.62 0.39
C LYS A 42 12.00 -4.97 -0.20
N LEU A 43 11.24 -5.74 -0.98
CA LEU A 43 10.03 -5.28 -1.65
C LEU A 43 8.79 -5.83 -0.95
N LEU A 44 7.87 -4.96 -0.57
CA LEU A 44 6.55 -5.31 -0.07
C LEU A 44 5.50 -4.98 -1.14
N VAL A 45 4.72 -5.99 -1.53
CA VAL A 45 3.58 -5.83 -2.45
C VAL A 45 2.30 -6.08 -1.67
N VAL A 46 1.40 -5.09 -1.60
CA VAL A 46 0.14 -5.19 -0.86
C VAL A 46 -1.04 -5.03 -1.80
N VAL A 47 -1.88 -6.07 -1.88
CA VAL A 47 -3.08 -6.07 -2.70
C VAL A 47 -4.33 -6.32 -1.85
N ASN A 48 -5.49 -5.97 -2.40
CA ASN A 48 -6.73 -5.96 -1.63
C ASN A 48 -7.37 -7.35 -1.49
N THR A 49 -6.95 -8.35 -2.29
CA THR A 49 -7.54 -9.69 -2.22
C THR A 49 -6.50 -10.81 -2.14
N VAL A 50 -6.86 -11.87 -1.42
CA VAL A 50 -6.04 -13.10 -1.33
C VAL A 50 -5.82 -13.71 -2.72
N ARG A 51 -6.86 -13.72 -3.57
CA ARG A 51 -6.77 -14.28 -4.93
C ARG A 51 -5.73 -13.56 -5.77
N LYS A 52 -5.70 -12.23 -5.74
CA LYS A 52 -4.72 -11.41 -6.47
C LYS A 52 -3.31 -11.62 -5.91
N ALA A 53 -3.16 -11.63 -4.58
CA ALA A 53 -1.87 -11.93 -3.95
C ALA A 53 -1.30 -13.28 -4.38
N GLN A 54 -2.14 -14.31 -4.42
CA GLN A 54 -1.74 -15.65 -4.89
C GLN A 54 -1.42 -15.71 -6.38
N SER A 55 -2.12 -14.93 -7.23
CA SER A 55 -1.83 -14.85 -8.68
C SER A 55 -0.47 -14.23 -8.90
N ILE A 56 -0.24 -13.03 -8.35
CA ILE A 56 1.03 -12.32 -8.46
C ILE A 56 2.19 -13.19 -7.92
N TYR A 57 1.99 -13.86 -6.78
CA TYR A 57 3.02 -14.75 -6.22
C TYR A 57 3.41 -15.87 -7.19
N ARG A 58 2.44 -16.57 -7.77
CA ARG A 58 2.72 -17.69 -8.69
C ARG A 58 3.39 -17.23 -9.97
N GLU A 59 2.86 -16.19 -10.59
CA GLU A 59 3.37 -15.65 -11.84
C GLU A 59 4.78 -15.08 -11.69
N LEU A 60 5.01 -14.32 -10.61
CA LEU A 60 6.32 -13.73 -10.33
C LEU A 60 7.35 -14.81 -9.96
N LYS A 61 6.94 -15.84 -9.20
CA LYS A 61 7.81 -16.97 -8.86
C LYS A 61 8.24 -17.74 -10.11
N SER A 62 7.30 -18.04 -11.02
CA SER A 62 7.62 -18.70 -12.31
C SER A 62 8.61 -17.87 -13.12
N TRP A 63 8.36 -16.58 -13.23
CA TRP A 63 9.23 -15.68 -13.98
C TRP A 63 10.65 -15.56 -13.37
N LEU A 64 10.78 -15.49 -12.05
CA LEU A 64 12.09 -15.49 -11.38
C LEU A 64 12.87 -16.76 -11.66
N ASP A 65 12.18 -17.93 -11.57
CA ASP A 65 12.79 -19.25 -11.81
C ASP A 65 13.19 -19.39 -13.30
N GLU A 66 12.40 -18.91 -14.25
CA GLU A 66 12.69 -18.93 -15.69
C GLU A 66 13.88 -18.03 -16.11
N ASN A 67 14.15 -16.98 -15.34
CA ASN A 67 15.22 -16.01 -15.62
C ASN A 67 16.45 -16.17 -14.70
N ASP A 68 16.53 -17.24 -13.91
CA ASP A 68 17.61 -17.51 -12.96
C ASP A 68 17.88 -16.35 -11.98
N ILE A 69 16.80 -15.65 -11.56
CA ILE A 69 16.90 -14.52 -10.63
C ILE A 69 16.73 -15.01 -9.19
N GLU A 70 17.80 -14.97 -8.40
CA GLU A 70 17.80 -15.42 -7.00
C GLU A 70 17.24 -14.34 -6.06
N ILE A 71 15.93 -14.39 -5.83
CA ILE A 71 15.22 -13.56 -4.85
C ILE A 71 14.31 -14.44 -4.00
N GLU A 72 14.39 -14.31 -2.69
CA GLU A 72 13.47 -15.00 -1.79
C GLU A 72 12.06 -14.43 -1.92
N MET A 73 11.07 -15.30 -2.16
CA MET A 73 9.68 -14.89 -2.27
C MET A 73 8.82 -15.49 -1.18
N ASN A 74 7.99 -14.66 -0.59
CA ASN A 74 7.07 -15.03 0.47
C ASN A 74 5.66 -14.47 0.24
N LEU A 75 4.67 -15.15 0.80
CA LEU A 75 3.25 -14.79 0.72
C LEU A 75 2.64 -14.79 2.12
N LEU A 76 1.89 -13.71 2.47
CA LEU A 76 1.18 -13.58 3.74
C LEU A 76 -0.25 -13.08 3.54
N HIS A 77 -1.25 -13.86 3.95
CA HIS A 77 -2.66 -13.48 3.89
C HIS A 77 -3.50 -14.19 4.97
N SER A 78 -4.76 -13.79 5.13
CA SER A 78 -5.65 -14.28 6.18
C SER A 78 -6.09 -15.74 6.06
N LYS A 79 -5.92 -16.39 4.90
CA LYS A 79 -6.36 -17.79 4.68
C LYS A 79 -5.34 -18.84 5.11
N PHE A 80 -4.20 -18.48 5.67
CA PHE A 80 -3.30 -19.44 6.29
C PHE A 80 -3.89 -19.96 7.60
N THR A 81 -3.54 -21.21 7.97
CA THR A 81 -3.83 -21.74 9.31
C THR A 81 -3.11 -20.90 10.36
N VAL A 82 -3.60 -20.91 11.60
CA VAL A 82 -3.01 -20.12 12.71
C VAL A 82 -1.51 -20.38 12.84
N GLN A 83 -1.09 -21.67 12.77
CA GLN A 83 0.32 -22.03 12.88
C GLN A 83 1.14 -21.49 11.71
N HIS A 84 0.75 -21.75 10.46
CA HIS A 84 1.48 -21.26 9.29
C HIS A 84 1.50 -19.73 9.22
N ARG A 85 0.45 -19.09 9.70
CA ARG A 85 0.40 -17.62 9.78
C ARG A 85 1.43 -17.10 10.78
N SER A 86 1.53 -17.69 11.98
CA SER A 86 2.51 -17.31 12.99
C SER A 86 3.95 -17.47 12.46
N GLU A 87 4.25 -18.59 11.80
CA GLU A 87 5.57 -18.83 11.20
C GLU A 87 5.92 -17.75 10.14
N LYS A 88 4.93 -17.35 9.33
CA LYS A 88 5.12 -16.28 8.32
C LYS A 88 5.22 -14.89 8.93
N GLU A 89 4.48 -14.61 9.99
CA GLU A 89 4.60 -13.37 10.74
C GLU A 89 5.98 -13.25 11.40
N ASP A 90 6.52 -14.32 11.95
CA ASP A 90 7.90 -14.35 12.48
C ASP A 90 8.94 -14.17 11.36
N ALA A 91 8.71 -14.74 10.19
CA ALA A 91 9.60 -14.60 9.05
C ALA A 91 9.61 -13.16 8.49
N ILE A 92 8.44 -12.55 8.29
CA ILE A 92 8.35 -11.16 7.78
C ILE A 92 8.93 -10.16 8.79
N LEU A 93 8.82 -10.41 10.09
CA LEU A 93 9.44 -9.59 11.13
C LEU A 93 10.97 -9.62 11.01
N LYS A 94 11.57 -10.80 10.82
CA LYS A 94 13.03 -10.96 10.60
C LYS A 94 13.49 -10.26 9.32
N ASP A 95 12.77 -10.45 8.22
CA ASP A 95 13.07 -9.82 6.93
C ASP A 95 12.89 -8.30 6.98
N GLY A 96 11.89 -7.83 7.72
CA GLY A 96 11.61 -6.42 7.93
C GLY A 96 12.56 -5.71 8.90
N GLU A 97 13.52 -6.39 9.54
CA GLU A 97 14.52 -5.71 10.35
C GLU A 97 15.41 -4.80 9.50
N SER A 98 15.71 -3.60 9.98
CA SER A 98 16.53 -2.62 9.23
C SER A 98 17.94 -3.10 8.95
N LYS A 99 18.48 -3.99 9.78
CA LYS A 99 19.82 -4.60 9.62
C LYS A 99 19.83 -5.79 8.65
N CYS A 100 18.65 -6.32 8.28
CA CYS A 100 18.55 -7.43 7.34
C CYS A 100 18.96 -6.97 5.94
N LYS A 101 20.03 -7.57 5.42
CA LYS A 101 20.55 -7.31 4.08
C LYS A 101 20.35 -8.54 3.22
N LYS A 102 19.17 -8.62 2.58
CA LYS A 102 18.88 -9.67 1.60
C LYS A 102 17.97 -9.16 0.50
N ARG A 103 17.85 -9.93 -0.56
CA ARG A 103 16.86 -9.71 -1.61
C ARG A 103 15.65 -10.55 -1.29
N VAL A 104 14.54 -9.90 -0.94
CA VAL A 104 13.29 -10.57 -0.58
C VAL A 104 12.08 -9.78 -1.04
N ILE A 105 11.10 -10.53 -1.54
CA ILE A 105 9.79 -10.00 -1.93
C ILE A 105 8.73 -10.64 -1.04
N TRP A 106 7.96 -9.81 -0.38
CA TRP A 106 6.75 -10.23 0.33
C TRP A 106 5.53 -9.74 -0.40
N ILE A 107 4.65 -10.68 -0.77
CA ILE A 107 3.34 -10.36 -1.32
C ILE A 107 2.32 -10.58 -0.21
N SER A 108 1.46 -9.59 0.02
CA SER A 108 0.54 -9.64 1.14
C SER A 108 -0.80 -8.99 0.83
N THR A 109 -1.73 -9.16 1.75
CA THR A 109 -2.99 -8.42 1.81
C THR A 109 -2.97 -7.48 3.02
N GLN A 110 -4.12 -6.94 3.43
CA GLN A 110 -4.26 -6.02 4.55
C GLN A 110 -3.69 -6.51 5.89
N VAL A 111 -3.33 -7.79 5.99
CA VAL A 111 -2.78 -8.36 7.24
C VAL A 111 -1.49 -7.69 7.71
N VAL A 112 -0.74 -7.02 6.81
CA VAL A 112 0.48 -6.29 7.17
C VAL A 112 0.21 -4.90 7.77
N GLU A 113 -1.02 -4.42 7.69
CA GLU A 113 -1.43 -3.14 8.27
C GLU A 113 -1.46 -3.22 9.82
N ALA A 114 -1.82 -4.39 10.35
CA ALA A 114 -1.95 -4.61 11.78
C ALA A 114 -0.59 -4.94 12.43
N SER A 115 -0.23 -4.20 13.46
CA SER A 115 0.76 -4.48 14.52
C SER A 115 2.13 -5.09 14.15
N LEU A 116 2.50 -5.18 12.87
CA LEU A 116 3.82 -5.68 12.46
C LEU A 116 4.84 -4.54 12.46
N ASP A 117 5.94 -4.70 13.20
CA ASP A 117 7.07 -3.75 13.19
C ASP A 117 8.07 -4.14 12.09
N ILE A 118 7.71 -3.85 10.84
CA ILE A 118 8.50 -4.15 9.65
C ILE A 118 8.95 -2.88 8.94
N ASP A 119 10.10 -2.94 8.26
CA ASP A 119 10.70 -1.82 7.54
C ASP A 119 11.27 -2.31 6.21
N PHE A 120 10.48 -2.20 5.16
CA PHE A 120 10.84 -2.56 3.78
C PHE A 120 11.46 -1.37 3.05
N ASP A 121 12.22 -1.64 1.99
CA ASP A 121 12.87 -0.60 1.20
C ASP A 121 11.89 0.00 0.19
N TYR A 122 11.02 -0.83 -0.38
CA TYR A 122 10.07 -0.47 -1.43
C TYR A 122 8.68 -1.03 -1.15
N LEU A 123 7.67 -0.28 -1.60
CA LEU A 123 6.25 -0.65 -1.48
C LEU A 123 5.53 -0.52 -2.82
N PHE A 124 4.85 -1.58 -3.23
CA PHE A 124 3.83 -1.55 -4.28
C PHE A 124 2.48 -1.84 -3.63
N THR A 125 1.50 -0.97 -3.82
CA THR A 125 0.20 -1.18 -3.17
C THR A 125 -0.98 -0.75 -4.01
N GLU A 126 -2.06 -1.52 -3.96
CA GLU A 126 -3.37 -1.05 -4.42
C GLU A 126 -3.95 -0.05 -3.43
N LEU A 127 -4.70 0.92 -3.92
CA LEU A 127 -5.51 1.79 -3.06
C LEU A 127 -6.71 0.99 -2.53
N SER A 128 -7.05 1.21 -1.26
CA SER A 128 -8.34 0.84 -0.65
C SER A 128 -9.00 2.08 -0.06
N ASP A 129 -8.38 2.68 0.91
CA ASP A 129 -8.72 3.97 1.50
C ASP A 129 -7.44 4.63 2.04
N LEU A 130 -7.53 5.92 2.39
CA LEU A 130 -6.35 6.67 2.84
C LEU A 130 -5.78 6.12 4.16
N SER A 131 -6.62 5.66 5.09
CA SER A 131 -6.15 5.13 6.38
C SER A 131 -5.29 3.89 6.18
N SER A 132 -5.78 2.94 5.38
CA SER A 132 -5.03 1.73 4.99
C SER A 132 -3.75 2.09 4.25
N LEU A 133 -3.80 3.04 3.31
CA LEU A 133 -2.61 3.49 2.58
C LEU A 133 -1.53 4.04 3.53
N LEU A 134 -1.91 4.90 4.48
CA LEU A 134 -0.97 5.46 5.45
C LEU A 134 -0.36 4.39 6.35
N GLN A 135 -1.11 3.34 6.72
CA GLN A 135 -0.60 2.19 7.47
C GLN A 135 0.41 1.39 6.63
N ARG A 136 0.14 1.17 5.34
CA ARG A 136 1.04 0.48 4.39
C ARG A 136 2.32 1.28 4.15
N LEU A 137 2.22 2.59 3.91
CA LEU A 137 3.37 3.49 3.84
C LEU A 137 4.22 3.43 5.11
N GLY A 138 3.59 3.31 6.28
CA GLY A 138 4.27 3.10 7.55
C GLY A 138 5.08 1.78 7.64
N ARG A 139 5.05 0.91 6.64
CA ARG A 139 5.86 -0.33 6.52
C ARG A 139 7.02 -0.19 5.56
N CYS A 140 7.12 0.94 4.87
CA CYS A 140 8.18 1.24 3.90
C CYS A 140 9.02 2.41 4.41
N ASN A 141 10.35 2.25 4.40
CA ASN A 141 11.32 3.24 4.91
C ASN A 141 10.88 3.85 6.26
N ARG A 142 10.33 3.00 7.12
CA ARG A 142 9.67 3.38 8.38
C ARG A 142 10.58 4.22 9.27
N LYS A 143 11.87 3.83 9.35
CA LYS A 143 12.89 4.54 10.13
C LYS A 143 13.50 5.72 9.40
N GLY A 144 13.18 5.90 8.13
CA GLY A 144 13.73 6.95 7.29
C GLY A 144 15.25 6.85 7.12
N LEU A 145 15.80 5.64 7.06
CA LEU A 145 17.23 5.40 6.91
C LEU A 145 17.66 5.31 5.44
N LYS A 146 16.72 5.14 4.54
CA LYS A 146 16.96 5.07 3.09
C LYS A 146 16.76 6.45 2.47
N SER A 147 17.50 6.72 1.39
CA SER A 147 17.27 7.90 0.57
C SER A 147 15.88 7.88 -0.06
N VAL A 148 15.37 9.06 -0.36
CA VAL A 148 14.14 9.28 -1.14
C VAL A 148 14.45 10.04 -2.45
N ASP A 149 15.66 9.90 -2.96
CA ASP A 149 16.06 10.47 -4.26
C ASP A 149 15.32 9.79 -5.41
N GLU A 150 14.87 8.54 -5.21
CA GLU A 150 14.04 7.78 -6.12
C GLU A 150 12.70 7.42 -5.47
N PHE A 151 11.73 7.03 -6.29
CA PHE A 151 10.45 6.53 -5.78
C PHE A 151 10.65 5.24 -5.00
N ASN A 152 10.13 5.20 -3.79
CA ASN A 152 10.14 4.01 -2.95
C ASN A 152 8.74 3.46 -2.65
N SER A 153 7.69 4.15 -3.08
CA SER A 153 6.30 3.73 -2.88
C SER A 153 5.49 3.98 -4.15
N TYR A 154 4.89 2.92 -4.67
CA TYR A 154 4.07 2.91 -5.89
C TYR A 154 2.64 2.58 -5.50
N VAL A 155 1.72 3.53 -5.72
CA VAL A 155 0.32 3.41 -5.34
C VAL A 155 -0.55 3.32 -6.58
N TYR A 156 -1.20 2.19 -6.77
CA TYR A 156 -2.09 1.91 -7.88
C TYR A 156 -3.50 2.35 -7.51
N LEU A 157 -3.99 3.34 -8.23
CA LEU A 157 -5.26 4.01 -7.92
C LEU A 157 -6.48 3.25 -8.44
N ASP A 158 -6.33 2.43 -9.49
CA ASP A 158 -7.44 1.66 -10.03
C ASP A 158 -7.47 0.26 -9.42
N ILE A 159 -8.67 -0.20 -9.11
CA ILE A 159 -8.94 -1.53 -8.55
C ILE A 159 -10.10 -2.18 -9.29
N ASP A 160 -10.31 -3.48 -9.07
CA ASP A 160 -11.50 -4.17 -9.57
C ASP A 160 -12.75 -3.57 -8.89
N GLU A 161 -13.65 -3.02 -9.69
CA GLU A 161 -14.90 -2.40 -9.20
C GLU A 161 -15.79 -3.36 -8.41
N ASN A 162 -15.67 -4.67 -8.63
CA ASN A 162 -16.37 -5.68 -7.86
C ASN A 162 -15.94 -5.73 -6.38
N LEU A 163 -14.80 -5.11 -6.05
CA LEU A 163 -14.34 -4.97 -4.66
C LEU A 163 -15.05 -3.84 -3.92
N LEU A 164 -15.72 -2.93 -4.64
CA LEU A 164 -16.41 -1.79 -4.03
C LEU A 164 -17.77 -2.21 -3.49
N ILE A 165 -18.01 -1.87 -2.23
CA ILE A 165 -19.34 -1.99 -1.61
C ILE A 165 -20.22 -0.90 -2.21
N LYS A 166 -21.29 -1.31 -2.87
CA LYS A 166 -22.32 -0.43 -3.41
C LYS A 166 -23.55 -0.50 -2.51
N TYR A 167 -24.18 0.64 -2.24
CA TYR A 167 -25.48 0.69 -1.58
C TYR A 167 -26.55 0.44 -2.63
N SER A 168 -27.56 -0.38 -2.30
CA SER A 168 -28.79 -0.47 -3.09
C SER A 168 -29.86 0.46 -2.50
N ASP A 169 -30.87 0.83 -3.29
CA ASP A 169 -31.98 1.71 -2.90
C ASP A 169 -32.71 1.29 -1.60
N ASN A 170 -32.53 0.07 -1.13
CA ASN A 170 -33.11 -0.46 0.08
C ASN A 170 -32.15 -0.45 1.29
N ASN A 171 -31.07 0.36 1.28
CA ASN A 171 -30.00 0.32 2.29
C ASN A 171 -29.37 -1.09 2.48
N ALA A 172 -29.51 -1.98 1.52
CA ALA A 172 -28.87 -3.28 1.54
C ALA A 172 -27.52 -3.19 0.85
N TYR A 173 -26.48 -3.66 1.53
CA TYR A 173 -25.15 -3.81 0.91
C TYR A 173 -25.21 -4.83 -0.22
N THR A 174 -24.65 -4.50 -1.37
CA THR A 174 -24.45 -5.52 -2.39
C THR A 174 -23.43 -6.54 -1.89
N SER A 175 -23.81 -7.80 -1.91
CA SER A 175 -22.97 -8.91 -1.47
C SER A 175 -21.69 -9.00 -2.30
N GLY A 176 -20.53 -8.97 -1.66
CA GLY A 176 -19.25 -9.29 -2.27
C GLY A 176 -18.18 -8.20 -2.24
N GLY A 177 -18.53 -6.94 -2.06
CA GLY A 177 -17.54 -5.86 -1.89
C GLY A 177 -16.84 -5.91 -0.53
N ILE A 178 -15.62 -5.40 -0.45
CA ILE A 178 -14.80 -5.33 0.77
C ILE A 178 -14.29 -3.91 1.05
N ILE A 179 -14.49 -2.98 0.13
CA ILE A 179 -14.01 -1.59 0.20
C ILE A 179 -15.19 -0.65 0.03
N TYR A 180 -15.37 0.28 0.97
CA TYR A 180 -16.42 1.30 0.85
C TYR A 180 -16.11 2.24 -0.31
N LYS A 181 -17.03 2.31 -1.28
CA LYS A 181 -16.84 3.10 -2.51
C LYS A 181 -16.63 4.58 -2.21
N SER A 182 -17.38 5.15 -1.28
CA SER A 182 -17.24 6.54 -0.86
C SER A 182 -15.84 6.86 -0.32
N LEU A 183 -15.31 6.02 0.58
CA LEU A 183 -13.97 6.21 1.14
C LEU A 183 -12.87 5.99 0.10
N TYR A 184 -13.05 5.04 -0.80
CA TYR A 184 -12.11 4.83 -1.90
C TYR A 184 -12.04 6.04 -2.84
N GLU A 185 -13.20 6.52 -3.31
CA GLU A 185 -13.26 7.66 -4.22
C GLU A 185 -12.76 8.96 -3.58
N LEU A 186 -13.10 9.18 -2.31
CA LEU A 186 -12.59 10.29 -1.53
C LEU A 186 -11.07 10.24 -1.39
N SER A 187 -10.52 9.05 -1.12
CA SER A 187 -9.08 8.83 -1.01
C SER A 187 -8.36 9.06 -2.34
N LYS A 188 -8.95 8.56 -3.43
CA LYS A 188 -8.42 8.73 -4.79
C LYS A 188 -8.41 10.22 -5.17
N ALA A 189 -9.51 10.94 -4.94
CA ALA A 189 -9.59 12.38 -5.21
C ALA A 189 -8.54 13.17 -4.40
N ALA A 190 -8.39 12.87 -3.12
CA ALA A 190 -7.42 13.51 -2.24
C ALA A 190 -5.97 13.31 -2.72
N LEU A 191 -5.62 12.09 -3.13
CA LEU A 191 -4.28 11.77 -3.62
C LEU A 191 -3.98 12.45 -4.96
N LEU A 192 -4.94 12.49 -5.89
CA LEU A 192 -4.79 13.16 -7.18
C LEU A 192 -4.64 14.69 -7.02
N GLU A 193 -5.31 15.28 -6.04
CA GLU A 193 -5.13 16.71 -5.75
C GLU A 193 -3.76 16.97 -5.10
N TRP A 194 -3.33 16.11 -4.17
CA TRP A 194 -1.99 16.19 -3.61
C TRP A 194 -0.91 16.09 -4.70
N GLU A 195 -1.04 15.18 -5.65
CA GLU A 195 -0.07 14.99 -6.74
C GLU A 195 0.07 16.25 -7.60
N LYS A 196 -1.04 16.96 -7.90
CA LYS A 196 -1.02 18.21 -8.65
C LYS A 196 -0.23 19.32 -7.93
N GLU A 197 -0.28 19.34 -6.60
CA GLU A 197 0.45 20.30 -5.78
C GLU A 197 1.93 19.90 -5.55
N ASN A 198 2.26 18.59 -5.69
CA ASN A 198 3.54 17.98 -5.29
C ASN A 198 4.16 17.17 -6.43
N ASN A 199 4.60 17.84 -7.50
CA ASN A 199 5.15 17.21 -8.71
C ASN A 199 6.39 16.33 -8.50
N ASN A 200 7.06 16.43 -7.35
CA ASN A 200 8.28 15.65 -7.04
C ASN A 200 7.99 14.33 -6.32
N GLY A 201 6.73 14.09 -5.93
CA GLY A 201 6.29 12.89 -5.24
C GLY A 201 6.75 12.76 -3.78
N LEU A 202 7.46 13.74 -3.21
CA LEU A 202 7.88 13.73 -1.81
C LEU A 202 6.65 13.86 -0.89
N PHE A 203 6.45 12.84 -0.05
CA PHE A 203 5.27 12.72 0.81
C PHE A 203 5.67 12.84 2.28
N SER A 204 5.43 14.02 2.85
CA SER A 204 5.80 14.38 4.22
C SER A 204 4.72 14.03 5.23
N GLU A 205 5.04 14.09 6.53
CA GLU A 205 4.03 13.99 7.60
C GLU A 205 3.04 15.17 7.55
N ALA A 206 3.47 16.35 7.10
CA ALA A 206 2.58 17.49 6.91
C ALA A 206 1.54 17.23 5.80
N ASP A 207 1.96 16.58 4.69
CA ASP A 207 1.03 16.19 3.62
C ASP A 207 -0.01 15.18 4.12
N LYS A 208 0.40 14.18 4.91
CA LYS A 208 -0.53 13.23 5.53
C LYS A 208 -1.59 13.91 6.37
N ASN A 209 -1.17 14.84 7.24
CA ASN A 209 -2.11 15.58 8.08
C ASN A 209 -3.03 16.47 7.26
N LYS A 210 -2.49 17.19 6.26
CA LYS A 210 -3.28 17.99 5.33
C LYS A 210 -4.35 17.17 4.61
N LEU A 211 -3.99 15.98 4.15
CA LEU A 211 -4.94 15.07 3.52
C LEU A 211 -6.04 14.63 4.48
N ILE A 212 -5.69 14.26 5.72
CA ILE A 212 -6.67 13.86 6.74
C ILE A 212 -7.58 15.03 7.10
N GLU A 213 -7.02 16.20 7.40
CA GLU A 213 -7.76 17.38 7.84
C GLU A 213 -8.67 17.94 6.74
N ASN A 214 -8.23 17.92 5.48
CA ASN A 214 -8.98 18.53 4.37
C ASN A 214 -10.01 17.59 3.74
N TYR A 215 -9.78 16.28 3.77
CA TYR A 215 -10.61 15.31 3.03
C TYR A 215 -11.41 14.38 3.93
N PHE A 216 -10.92 14.05 5.12
CA PHE A 216 -11.62 13.12 6.02
C PHE A 216 -12.41 13.85 7.10
N THR A 217 -13.08 14.94 6.71
CA THR A 217 -14.06 15.62 7.57
C THR A 217 -15.40 14.88 7.50
N LYS A 218 -16.21 15.03 8.55
CA LYS A 218 -17.53 14.43 8.60
C LYS A 218 -18.39 14.87 7.41
N GLU A 219 -18.32 16.15 7.05
CA GLU A 219 -19.09 16.76 5.96
C GLU A 219 -18.74 16.13 4.61
N LYS A 220 -17.44 15.98 4.32
CA LYS A 220 -16.98 15.35 3.05
C LYS A 220 -17.31 13.86 2.98
N ILE A 221 -17.17 13.14 4.07
CA ILE A 221 -17.56 11.73 4.12
C ILE A 221 -19.06 11.58 3.84
N GLU A 222 -19.91 12.39 4.48
CA GLU A 222 -21.36 12.40 4.24
C GLU A 222 -21.71 12.82 2.80
N GLU A 223 -20.97 13.76 2.21
CA GLU A 223 -21.14 14.18 0.81
C GLU A 223 -20.85 13.02 -0.15
N TYR A 224 -19.73 12.35 0.02
CA TYR A 224 -19.34 11.20 -0.81
C TYR A 224 -20.27 10.00 -0.57
N ASP A 225 -20.69 9.74 0.65
CA ASP A 225 -21.67 8.69 0.93
C ASP A 225 -23.00 8.97 0.20
N LYS A 226 -23.49 10.20 0.20
CA LYS A 226 -24.69 10.58 -0.56
C LYS A 226 -24.47 10.45 -2.07
N MET A 227 -23.34 10.92 -2.58
CA MET A 227 -23.01 10.86 -4.01
C MET A 227 -22.97 9.41 -4.52
N TYR A 228 -22.40 8.50 -3.77
CA TYR A 228 -22.22 7.10 -4.18
C TYR A 228 -23.30 6.14 -3.67
N SER A 229 -24.19 6.58 -2.77
CA SER A 229 -25.41 5.84 -2.41
C SER A 229 -26.60 6.13 -3.30
N SER A 230 -26.62 7.28 -4.00
CA SER A 230 -27.74 7.74 -4.83
C SER A 230 -27.64 7.39 -6.33
N ILE A 231 -26.62 6.62 -6.74
CA ILE A 231 -26.43 6.26 -8.16
C ILE A 231 -27.07 4.88 -8.44
N PHE A 232 -28.37 4.75 -8.13
CA PHE A 232 -29.22 3.72 -8.78
C PHE A 232 -30.69 4.11 -8.66
#